data_d972df00537027b96744e0e6856fc1a9
#
_entry.id   d972df00537027b96744e0e6856fc1a9
#
_cell.length_a   1.000
_cell.length_b   1.000
_cell.length_c   1.000
_cell.angle_alpha   90.00
_cell.angle_beta   90.00
_cell.angle_gamma   90.00
#
_symmetry.space_group_name_H-M   'P 1'
#
loop_
_entity.id
_entity.type
_entity.pdbx_description
1 polymer ?
#
loop_
_entity_poly.entity_id
_entity_poly.type
_entity_poly.pdbx_seq_one_letter_code
_entity_poly.pdbx_strand_id
1 'polypeptide(L)'
;MAKVKKETKQEMALPLNKELVDLDTSFMNEHLGWEQPEYITQNMVHEFRGYQEEALRYCHYSQVSEVFKFRNINHVLFNMATGSGKTDLMAGLILYLYHEHEYQNFLFFVNTNSVLNKTIDNLTNKKSEKYLYSS
;
A
#
# COMPACT_ATOMS: atom_id res chain seq x y z
N MET A 1 2.56 45.73 28.40
CA MET A 1 1.64 44.74 27.83
C MET A 1 2.44 43.77 26.96
N ALA A 2 2.76 42.58 27.48
CA ALA A 2 3.53 41.57 26.79
C ALA A 2 2.59 40.69 25.98
N LYS A 3 2.79 40.62 24.64
CA LYS A 3 2.08 39.71 23.76
C LYS A 3 2.62 38.29 23.99
N VAL A 4 1.81 37.44 24.62
CA VAL A 4 2.03 36.00 24.69
C VAL A 4 1.87 35.44 23.28
N LYS A 5 2.95 35.05 22.62
CA LYS A 5 2.94 34.22 21.45
C LYS A 5 2.45 32.81 21.87
N LYS A 6 1.23 32.48 21.53
CA LYS A 6 0.79 31.07 21.49
C LYS A 6 1.56 30.35 20.39
N GLU A 7 2.61 29.65 20.74
CA GLU A 7 3.17 28.60 19.91
C GLU A 7 2.19 27.43 19.96
N THR A 8 1.41 27.29 18.91
CA THR A 8 0.69 26.05 18.61
C THR A 8 1.76 25.02 18.26
N LYS A 9 2.17 24.19 19.25
CA LYS A 9 2.82 22.94 18.96
C LYS A 9 1.85 22.14 18.08
N GLN A 10 2.11 22.11 16.78
CA GLN A 10 1.60 21.04 15.94
C GLN A 10 2.20 19.75 16.51
N GLU A 11 1.40 18.97 17.22
CA GLU A 11 1.76 17.58 17.55
C GLU A 11 2.03 16.90 16.22
N MET A 12 3.31 16.60 15.97
CA MET A 12 3.72 15.85 14.79
C MET A 12 3.14 14.46 14.97
N ALA A 13 2.07 14.17 14.20
CA ALA A 13 1.47 12.84 14.20
C ALA A 13 2.56 11.79 13.97
N LEU A 14 2.51 10.71 14.73
CA LEU A 14 3.42 9.59 14.52
C LEU A 14 3.30 9.07 13.08
N PRO A 15 4.39 8.60 12.47
CA PRO A 15 4.30 7.91 11.18
C PRO A 15 3.27 6.78 11.25
N LEU A 16 2.45 6.64 10.22
CA LEU A 16 1.35 5.65 10.16
C LEU A 16 1.79 4.24 10.55
N ASN A 17 2.97 3.81 10.11
CA ASN A 17 3.51 2.49 10.44
C ASN A 17 3.74 2.28 11.94
N LYS A 18 4.17 3.31 12.67
CA LYS A 18 4.35 3.20 14.13
C LYS A 18 3.01 3.06 14.84
N GLU A 19 2.02 3.83 14.42
CA GLU A 19 0.68 3.72 15.00
C GLU A 19 0.03 2.37 14.70
N LEU A 20 0.24 1.82 13.49
CA LEU A 20 -0.27 0.50 13.13
C LEU A 20 0.42 -0.63 13.90
N VAL A 21 1.72 -0.50 14.18
CA VAL A 21 2.48 -1.47 14.99
C VAL A 21 2.10 -1.38 16.48
N ASP A 22 1.81 -0.18 16.99
CA ASP A 22 1.42 0.02 18.38
C ASP A 22 -0.02 -0.42 18.68
N LEU A 23 -0.84 -0.59 17.64
CA LEU A 23 -2.15 -1.23 17.80
C LEU A 23 -1.95 -2.71 18.09
N ASP A 24 -2.61 -3.18 19.16
CA ASP A 24 -2.57 -4.58 19.55
C ASP A 24 -2.94 -5.48 18.35
N THR A 25 -1.98 -6.32 17.93
CA THR A 25 -2.14 -7.20 16.77
C THR A 25 -3.32 -8.17 16.97
N SER A 26 -3.62 -8.57 18.22
CA SER A 26 -4.76 -9.41 18.52
C SER A 26 -6.09 -8.67 18.30
N PHE A 27 -6.18 -7.42 18.72
CA PHE A 27 -7.34 -6.57 18.47
C PHE A 27 -7.54 -6.33 16.96
N MET A 28 -6.47 -6.08 16.23
CA MET A 28 -6.52 -5.86 14.77
C MET A 28 -6.98 -7.11 14.02
N ASN A 29 -6.49 -8.29 14.41
CA ASN A 29 -6.88 -9.55 13.79
C ASN A 29 -8.34 -9.93 14.13
N GLU A 30 -8.79 -9.67 15.35
CA GLU A 30 -10.15 -9.99 15.80
C GLU A 30 -11.21 -9.06 15.16
N HIS A 31 -10.92 -7.78 15.00
CA HIS A 31 -11.90 -6.79 14.57
C HIS A 31 -11.81 -6.41 13.11
N LEU A 32 -10.65 -6.54 12.48
CA LEU A 32 -10.43 -6.14 11.09
C LEU A 32 -10.15 -7.32 10.16
N GLY A 33 -9.92 -8.52 10.71
CA GLY A 33 -9.78 -9.81 10.04
C GLY A 33 -9.06 -9.71 8.68
N TRP A 34 -7.71 -9.77 8.67
CA TRP A 34 -6.98 -9.77 7.42
C TRP A 34 -6.55 -11.20 7.05
N GLU A 35 -7.07 -11.66 5.94
CA GLU A 35 -6.44 -12.74 5.17
C GLU A 35 -6.10 -12.17 3.80
N GLN A 36 -4.93 -12.56 3.25
CA GLN A 36 -4.58 -12.12 1.91
C GLN A 36 -5.65 -12.59 0.92
N PRO A 37 -6.29 -11.69 0.18
CA PRO A 37 -7.38 -12.06 -0.71
C PRO A 37 -6.92 -13.06 -1.77
N GLU A 38 -7.72 -14.10 -1.99
CA GLU A 38 -7.43 -15.14 -2.98
C GLU A 38 -7.22 -14.57 -4.40
N TYR A 39 -7.93 -13.50 -4.76
CA TYR A 39 -7.76 -12.88 -6.07
C TYR A 39 -6.34 -12.29 -6.27
N ILE A 40 -5.61 -11.98 -5.22
CA ILE A 40 -4.20 -11.57 -5.33
C ILE A 40 -3.33 -12.79 -5.61
N THR A 41 -3.44 -13.86 -4.80
CA THR A 41 -2.65 -15.08 -4.96
C THR A 41 -2.91 -15.77 -6.28
N GLN A 42 -4.15 -15.76 -6.76
CA GLN A 42 -4.52 -16.40 -8.03
C GLN A 42 -4.11 -15.60 -9.26
N ASN A 43 -4.05 -14.27 -9.15
CA ASN A 43 -3.76 -13.40 -10.30
C ASN A 43 -2.34 -12.84 -10.33
N MET A 44 -1.50 -13.15 -9.36
CA MET A 44 -0.09 -12.77 -9.37
C MET A 44 0.79 -13.97 -9.75
N VAL A 45 1.82 -13.73 -10.58
CA VAL A 45 2.82 -14.74 -10.94
C VAL A 45 3.72 -15.09 -9.76
N HIS A 46 4.03 -14.10 -8.93
CA HIS A 46 4.89 -14.25 -7.77
C HIS A 46 4.07 -14.22 -6.49
N GLU A 47 4.36 -15.16 -5.59
CA GLU A 47 3.85 -15.09 -4.23
C GLU A 47 4.47 -13.89 -3.50
N PHE A 48 3.67 -13.22 -2.69
CA PHE A 48 4.17 -12.13 -1.84
C PHE A 48 5.09 -12.67 -0.75
N ARG A 49 6.12 -11.91 -0.47
CA ARG A 49 6.96 -12.12 0.71
C ARG A 49 6.25 -11.52 1.94
N GLY A 50 6.51 -12.06 3.13
CA GLY A 50 5.83 -11.64 4.35
C GLY A 50 5.78 -10.12 4.58
N TYR A 51 6.83 -9.37 4.25
CA TYR A 51 6.83 -7.92 4.37
C TYR A 51 5.97 -7.20 3.30
N GLN A 52 5.70 -7.84 2.16
CA GLN A 52 4.80 -7.30 1.13
C GLN A 52 3.34 -7.55 1.54
N GLU A 53 3.05 -8.71 2.11
CA GLU A 53 1.75 -9.00 2.72
C GLU A 53 1.47 -8.03 3.86
N GLU A 54 2.45 -7.82 4.74
CA GLU A 54 2.33 -6.86 5.85
C GLU A 54 2.07 -5.44 5.35
N ALA A 55 2.77 -5.00 4.31
CA ALA A 55 2.56 -3.69 3.70
C ALA A 55 1.15 -3.52 3.12
N LEU A 56 0.64 -4.57 2.46
CA LEU A 56 -0.73 -4.58 1.92
C LEU A 56 -1.76 -4.60 3.05
N ARG A 57 -1.54 -5.41 4.08
CA ARG A 57 -2.37 -5.46 5.29
C ARG A 57 -2.46 -4.11 5.99
N TYR A 58 -1.34 -3.41 6.16
CA TYR A 58 -1.33 -2.08 6.75
C TYR A 58 -2.04 -1.04 5.87
N CYS A 59 -1.91 -1.18 4.55
CA CYS A 59 -2.68 -0.36 3.62
C CYS A 59 -4.20 -0.59 3.83
N HIS A 60 -4.63 -1.84 3.88
CA HIS A 60 -6.02 -2.20 4.17
C HIS A 60 -6.51 -1.60 5.48
N TYR A 61 -5.79 -1.81 6.58
CA TYR A 61 -6.18 -1.26 7.88
C TYR A 61 -6.28 0.27 7.88
N SER A 62 -5.40 0.94 7.14
CA SER A 62 -5.47 2.41 7.02
C SER A 62 -6.71 2.91 6.30
N GLN A 63 -7.36 2.07 5.48
CA GLN A 63 -8.56 2.40 4.72
C GLN A 63 -9.86 2.00 5.43
N VAL A 64 -9.87 0.85 6.10
CA VAL A 64 -11.11 0.28 6.67
C VAL A 64 -11.27 0.50 8.16
N SER A 65 -10.17 0.71 8.90
CA SER A 65 -10.24 0.88 10.36
C SER A 65 -10.95 2.18 10.75
N GLU A 66 -11.94 2.09 11.61
CA GLU A 66 -12.60 3.26 12.20
C GLU A 66 -11.63 4.17 12.97
N VAL A 67 -10.52 3.62 13.49
CA VAL A 67 -9.47 4.40 14.17
C VAL A 67 -8.75 5.34 13.19
N PHE A 68 -8.58 4.95 11.92
CA PHE A 68 -7.89 5.75 10.91
C PHE A 68 -8.82 6.51 9.97
N LYS A 69 -10.10 6.15 9.93
CA LYS A 69 -11.10 6.76 9.04
C LYS A 69 -11.20 8.29 9.20
N PHE A 70 -11.07 8.77 10.43
CA PHE A 70 -11.12 10.22 10.71
C PHE A 70 -9.89 10.99 10.17
N ARG A 71 -8.79 10.29 9.86
CA ARG A 71 -7.57 10.92 9.31
C ARG A 71 -7.66 11.21 7.84
N ASN A 72 -8.65 10.64 7.15
CA ASN A 72 -8.84 10.78 5.70
C ASN A 72 -7.52 10.58 4.94
N ILE A 73 -6.89 9.41 5.13
CA ILE A 73 -5.58 9.10 4.58
C ILE A 73 -5.72 8.91 3.06
N ASN A 74 -5.30 9.94 2.32
CA ASN A 74 -5.34 9.94 0.85
C ASN A 74 -3.98 9.64 0.22
N HIS A 75 -2.92 9.60 1.02
CA HIS A 75 -1.55 9.38 0.54
C HIS A 75 -0.84 8.37 1.44
N VAL A 76 -0.33 7.31 0.83
CA VAL A 76 0.44 6.27 1.51
C VAL A 76 1.80 6.14 0.85
N LEU A 77 2.86 6.12 1.65
CA LEU A 77 4.24 5.92 1.18
C LEU A 77 4.72 4.53 1.60
N PHE A 78 5.07 3.71 0.61
CA PHE A 78 5.77 2.44 0.82
C PHE A 78 7.28 2.64 0.68
N ASN A 79 8.00 2.62 1.81
CA ASN A 79 9.45 2.72 1.81
C ASN A 79 10.08 1.33 1.78
N MET A 80 10.60 0.94 0.64
CA MET A 80 11.13 -0.41 0.40
C MET A 80 12.52 -0.33 -0.26
N ALA A 81 13.42 -1.25 0.12
CA ALA A 81 14.76 -1.35 -0.45
C ALA A 81 14.75 -1.67 -1.95
N THR A 82 15.85 -1.39 -2.64
CA THR A 82 16.02 -1.80 -4.04
C THR A 82 16.06 -3.33 -4.13
N GLY A 83 15.37 -3.90 -5.12
CA GLY A 83 15.27 -5.36 -5.29
C GLY A 83 14.29 -6.07 -4.36
N SER A 84 13.52 -5.34 -3.55
CA SER A 84 12.54 -5.92 -2.62
C SER A 84 11.18 -6.25 -3.24
N GLY A 85 11.03 -6.19 -4.57
CA GLY A 85 9.75 -6.48 -5.24
C GLY A 85 8.72 -5.35 -5.12
N LYS A 86 9.17 -4.08 -5.18
CA LYS A 86 8.23 -2.93 -5.20
C LYS A 86 7.20 -3.01 -6.30
N THR A 87 7.59 -3.53 -7.47
CA THR A 87 6.70 -3.65 -8.63
C THR A 87 5.64 -4.73 -8.40
N ASP A 88 6.01 -5.84 -7.73
CA ASP A 88 5.04 -6.87 -7.32
C ASP A 88 4.02 -6.30 -6.33
N LEU A 89 4.48 -5.60 -5.28
CA LEU A 89 3.57 -4.95 -4.34
C LEU A 89 2.65 -3.94 -5.04
N MET A 90 3.17 -3.16 -5.97
CA MET A 90 2.37 -2.20 -6.76
C MET A 90 1.31 -2.93 -7.60
N ALA A 91 1.66 -4.05 -8.24
CA ALA A 91 0.71 -4.86 -9.00
C ALA A 91 -0.40 -5.43 -8.11
N GLY A 92 -0.05 -5.95 -6.93
CA GLY A 92 -1.03 -6.42 -5.96
C GLY A 92 -1.92 -5.31 -5.40
N LEU A 93 -1.36 -4.11 -5.17
CA LEU A 93 -2.16 -2.93 -4.77
C LEU A 93 -3.16 -2.51 -5.85
N ILE A 94 -2.80 -2.61 -7.13
CA ILE A 94 -3.75 -2.35 -8.23
C ILE A 94 -4.92 -3.34 -8.15
N LEU A 95 -4.63 -4.64 -7.99
CA LEU A 95 -5.68 -5.65 -7.83
C LEU A 95 -6.55 -5.36 -6.61
N TYR A 96 -5.93 -5.04 -5.47
CA TYR A 96 -6.62 -4.70 -4.24
C TYR A 96 -7.56 -3.50 -4.42
N LEU A 97 -7.06 -2.40 -4.95
CA LEU A 97 -7.84 -1.18 -5.15
C LEU A 97 -8.95 -1.37 -6.18
N TYR A 98 -8.73 -2.21 -7.18
CA TYR A 98 -9.74 -2.55 -8.17
C TYR A 98 -10.86 -3.39 -7.55
N HIS A 99 -10.53 -4.43 -6.78
CA HIS A 99 -11.53 -5.36 -6.22
C HIS A 99 -12.25 -4.78 -5.00
N GLU A 100 -11.53 -4.16 -4.06
CA GLU A 100 -12.11 -3.69 -2.80
C GLU A 100 -12.69 -2.28 -2.88
N HIS A 101 -12.16 -1.44 -3.77
CA HIS A 101 -12.55 -0.03 -3.87
C HIS A 101 -13.08 0.37 -5.24
N GLU A 102 -13.25 -0.57 -6.18
CA GLU A 102 -13.78 -0.36 -7.53
C GLU A 102 -13.03 0.70 -8.35
N TYR A 103 -11.74 0.96 -8.03
CA TYR A 103 -10.92 1.88 -8.80
C TYR A 103 -10.56 1.27 -10.16
N GLN A 104 -10.86 1.98 -11.24
CA GLN A 104 -10.64 1.52 -12.62
C GLN A 104 -9.54 2.29 -13.35
N ASN A 105 -9.11 3.42 -12.81
CA ASN A 105 -8.11 4.28 -13.44
C ASN A 105 -6.91 4.48 -12.53
N PHE A 106 -5.72 4.15 -13.03
CA PHE A 106 -4.46 4.25 -12.31
C PHE A 106 -3.47 5.12 -13.08
N LEU A 107 -2.82 6.04 -12.39
CA LEU A 107 -1.80 6.92 -12.97
C LEU A 107 -0.45 6.61 -12.35
N PHE A 108 0.57 6.43 -13.19
CA PHE A 108 1.94 6.18 -12.78
C PHE A 108 2.84 7.34 -13.14
N PHE A 109 3.57 7.83 -12.14
CA PHE A 109 4.59 8.84 -12.33
C PHE A 109 5.95 8.23 -12.02
N VAL A 110 6.85 8.27 -12.97
CA VAL A 110 8.21 7.75 -12.86
C VAL A 110 9.22 8.78 -13.37
N ASN A 111 10.43 8.71 -12.86
CA ASN A 111 11.45 9.71 -13.15
C ASN A 111 12.22 9.48 -14.46
N THR A 112 12.13 8.30 -15.06
CA THR A 112 12.86 7.98 -16.30
C THR A 112 12.03 7.09 -17.24
N ASN A 113 12.26 7.27 -18.55
CA ASN A 113 11.62 6.44 -19.58
C ASN A 113 12.01 4.96 -19.47
N SER A 114 13.21 4.65 -19.01
CA SER A 114 13.66 3.27 -18.80
C SER A 114 12.82 2.57 -17.75
N VAL A 115 12.52 3.24 -16.62
CA VAL A 115 11.63 2.69 -15.57
C VAL A 115 10.20 2.60 -16.09
N LEU A 116 9.72 3.61 -16.82
CA LEU A 116 8.39 3.61 -17.42
C LEU A 116 8.18 2.40 -18.33
N ASN A 117 9.07 2.20 -19.29
CA ASN A 117 8.96 1.11 -20.26
C ASN A 117 8.99 -0.27 -19.57
N LYS A 118 9.87 -0.46 -18.58
CA LYS A 118 9.89 -1.70 -17.77
C LYS A 118 8.59 -1.91 -17.00
N THR A 119 8.02 -0.85 -16.43
CA THR A 119 6.77 -0.95 -15.67
C THR A 119 5.61 -1.31 -16.59
N ILE A 120 5.52 -0.66 -17.76
CA ILE A 120 4.50 -0.98 -18.77
C ILE A 120 4.64 -2.44 -19.22
N ASP A 121 5.87 -2.88 -19.54
CA ASP A 121 6.12 -4.25 -19.99
C ASP A 121 5.69 -5.28 -18.92
N ASN A 122 6.06 -5.05 -17.66
CA ASN A 122 5.70 -5.93 -16.56
C ASN A 122 4.19 -5.99 -16.27
N LEU A 123 3.46 -4.91 -16.50
CA LEU A 123 2.02 -4.85 -16.19
C LEU A 123 1.12 -5.20 -17.38
N THR A 124 1.57 -5.04 -18.62
CA THR A 124 0.70 -5.13 -19.78
C THR A 124 1.14 -6.16 -20.85
N ASN A 125 2.43 -6.51 -20.90
CA ASN A 125 2.94 -7.40 -21.92
C ASN A 125 2.90 -8.87 -21.46
N LYS A 126 1.82 -9.57 -21.78
CA LYS A 126 1.63 -11.01 -21.48
C LYS A 126 2.71 -11.94 -22.04
N LYS A 127 3.51 -11.49 -23.00
CA LYS A 127 4.62 -12.27 -23.58
C LYS A 127 5.95 -12.01 -22.88
N SER A 128 6.00 -11.04 -21.97
CA SER A 128 7.20 -10.74 -21.19
C SER A 128 7.42 -11.82 -20.14
N GLU A 129 8.66 -12.29 -20.02
CA GLU A 129 9.08 -13.17 -18.91
C GLU A 129 8.91 -12.51 -17.53
N LYS A 130 8.72 -11.19 -17.51
CA LYS A 130 8.54 -10.37 -16.31
C LYS A 130 7.11 -9.88 -16.13
N TYR A 131 6.17 -10.42 -16.89
CA TYR A 131 4.76 -10.10 -16.70
C TYR A 131 4.31 -10.57 -15.31
N LEU A 132 3.59 -9.70 -14.61
CA LEU A 132 3.31 -9.89 -13.18
C LEU A 132 1.98 -10.57 -12.88
N TYR A 133 1.08 -10.63 -13.86
CA TYR A 133 -0.22 -11.26 -13.65
C TYR A 133 -0.27 -12.66 -14.25
N SER A 134 -0.89 -13.59 -13.54
CA SER A 134 -1.22 -14.90 -14.09
C SER A 134 -2.32 -14.76 -15.16
N SER A 135 -2.18 -15.45 -16.27
CA SER A 135 -3.13 -15.42 -17.41
C SER A 135 -4.27 -16.41 -17.21
#